data_4c6d7b8276fc03d06b0563d6fef17e88
#
_entry.id   4c6d7b8276fc03d06b0563d6fef17e88
#
_cell.length_a   1.000
_cell.length_b   1.000
_cell.length_c   1.000
_cell.angle_alpha   90.00
_cell.angle_beta   90.00
_cell.angle_gamma   90.00
#
_symmetry.space_group_name_H-M   'P 1'
#
loop_
_entity.id
_entity.type
_entity.pdbx_description
1 polymer ?
#
loop_
_entity_poly.entity_id
_entity_poly.type
_entity_poly.pdbx_seq_one_letter_code
_entity_poly.pdbx_strand_id
1 'polypeptide(L)'
;MFRNPRIKEAVTEFLNERDGLMLGICNGFQALVKLGLLPYGEIRDLETESPTLTFNNIGRHVSQIVDTRIVSNKSPWLSEVEPGDIHAVAVSHGEGRFYAPESVIKELFKNGQVATQYVDPQGVPTMEMPYNPNGSLYAIEGITSPDGRVFGKMCHSERFVDGCLLYTSPS
;
A
#
# COMPACT_ATOMS: atom_id res chain seq x y z
N MET A 1 -14.85 9.46 -11.55
CA MET A 1 -14.52 10.82 -11.08
C MET A 1 -13.09 11.21 -11.45
N PHE A 2 -12.06 10.53 -10.96
CA PHE A 2 -10.64 10.90 -11.20
C PHE A 2 -10.14 10.76 -12.66
N ARG A 3 -10.88 10.10 -13.55
CA ARG A 3 -10.57 10.08 -15.00
C ARG A 3 -11.11 11.29 -15.76
N ASN A 4 -11.75 12.25 -15.07
CA ASN A 4 -12.13 13.51 -15.68
C ASN A 4 -10.85 14.29 -16.04
N PRO A 5 -10.72 14.82 -17.29
CA PRO A 5 -9.52 15.49 -17.75
C PRO A 5 -9.02 16.62 -16.82
N ARG A 6 -9.94 17.41 -16.27
CA ARG A 6 -9.60 18.50 -15.32
C ARG A 6 -9.01 17.97 -14.02
N ILE A 7 -9.52 16.85 -13.50
CA ILE A 7 -8.99 16.23 -12.28
C ILE A 7 -7.63 15.61 -12.56
N LYS A 8 -7.47 14.95 -13.71
CA LYS A 8 -6.19 14.40 -14.14
C LYS A 8 -5.12 15.50 -14.22
N GLU A 9 -5.44 16.63 -14.86
CA GLU A 9 -4.56 17.79 -14.97
C GLU A 9 -4.18 18.35 -13.58
N ALA A 10 -5.18 18.57 -12.72
CA ALA A 10 -4.95 19.07 -11.35
C ALA A 10 -4.08 18.13 -10.50
N VAL A 11 -4.27 16.81 -10.61
CA VAL A 11 -3.44 15.82 -9.90
C VAL A 11 -2.01 15.82 -10.47
N THR A 12 -1.86 15.92 -11.78
CA THR A 12 -0.54 16.00 -12.43
C THR A 12 0.21 17.25 -12.00
N GLU A 13 -0.44 18.41 -12.02
CA GLU A 13 0.12 19.68 -11.54
C GLU A 13 0.51 19.58 -10.05
N PHE A 14 -0.39 19.02 -9.21
CA PHE A 14 -0.15 18.86 -7.78
C PHE A 14 1.10 18.02 -7.50
N LEU A 15 1.26 16.87 -8.19
CA LEU A 15 2.39 15.98 -7.97
C LEU A 15 3.69 16.47 -8.60
N ASN A 16 3.64 17.04 -9.82
CA ASN A 16 4.84 17.33 -10.60
C ASN A 16 5.33 18.78 -10.47
N GLU A 17 4.43 19.74 -10.23
CA GLU A 17 4.78 21.15 -10.21
C GLU A 17 4.75 21.75 -8.80
N ARG A 18 3.88 21.23 -7.92
CA ARG A 18 3.70 21.73 -6.55
C ARG A 18 4.37 20.89 -5.49
N ASP A 19 5.17 19.91 -5.86
CA ASP A 19 5.82 18.98 -4.92
C ASP A 19 4.83 18.23 -4.01
N GLY A 20 3.60 18.00 -4.48
CA GLY A 20 2.54 17.41 -3.70
C GLY A 20 2.82 15.96 -3.29
N LEU A 21 2.31 15.57 -2.13
CA LEU A 21 2.37 14.21 -1.61
C LEU A 21 0.97 13.60 -1.53
N MET A 22 0.83 12.34 -1.93
CA MET A 22 -0.44 11.63 -1.91
C MET A 22 -0.32 10.33 -1.14
N LEU A 23 -1.20 10.12 -0.16
CA LEU A 23 -1.30 8.90 0.62
C LEU A 23 -2.66 8.24 0.39
N GLY A 24 -2.67 6.95 0.07
CA GLY A 24 -3.88 6.14 -0.03
C GLY A 24 -3.86 4.99 0.96
N ILE A 25 -4.82 4.97 1.89
CA ILE A 25 -4.97 3.91 2.89
C ILE A 25 -6.18 3.06 2.54
N CYS A 26 -6.04 1.74 2.57
CA CYS A 26 -7.10 0.76 2.33
C CYS A 26 -7.80 1.01 0.97
N ASN A 27 -9.04 1.48 0.96
CA ASN A 27 -9.77 1.86 -0.26
C ASN A 27 -9.05 2.96 -1.07
N GLY A 28 -8.34 3.85 -0.40
CA GLY A 28 -7.49 4.85 -1.03
C GLY A 28 -6.35 4.21 -1.83
N PHE A 29 -5.69 3.21 -1.27
CA PHE A 29 -4.67 2.45 -1.98
C PHE A 29 -5.24 1.75 -3.22
N GLN A 30 -6.40 1.09 -3.10
CA GLN A 30 -7.09 0.50 -4.25
C GLN A 30 -7.39 1.52 -5.34
N ALA A 31 -7.84 2.72 -4.96
CA ALA A 31 -8.11 3.80 -5.91
C ALA A 31 -6.83 4.26 -6.63
N LEU A 32 -5.72 4.44 -5.91
CA LEU A 32 -4.43 4.84 -6.49
C LEU A 32 -3.91 3.79 -7.50
N VAL A 33 -4.04 2.50 -7.18
CA VAL A 33 -3.66 1.42 -8.11
C VAL A 33 -4.56 1.42 -9.34
N LYS A 34 -5.88 1.52 -9.16
CA LYS A 34 -6.85 1.56 -10.29
C LYS A 34 -6.69 2.78 -11.20
N LEU A 35 -6.12 3.85 -10.70
CA LEU A 35 -5.83 5.06 -11.47
C LEU A 35 -4.48 5.02 -12.20
N GLY A 36 -3.60 4.07 -11.87
CA GLY A 36 -2.24 4.00 -12.37
C GLY A 36 -1.23 4.87 -11.59
N LEU A 37 -1.69 5.66 -10.62
CA LEU A 37 -0.80 6.44 -9.76
C LEU A 37 0.17 5.54 -8.98
N LEU A 38 -0.23 4.33 -8.69
CA LEU A 38 0.64 3.27 -8.19
C LEU A 38 0.63 2.07 -9.16
N PRO A 39 1.79 1.59 -9.55
CA PRO A 39 3.14 2.00 -9.16
C PRO A 39 3.78 3.07 -10.09
N TYR A 40 3.03 3.64 -11.04
CA TYR A 40 3.61 4.40 -12.16
C TYR A 40 3.83 5.90 -11.87
N GLY A 41 3.17 6.47 -10.87
CA GLY A 41 3.27 7.90 -10.52
C GLY A 41 2.40 8.83 -11.38
N GLU A 42 1.61 8.29 -12.30
CA GLU A 42 0.74 9.05 -13.20
C GLU A 42 -0.64 8.39 -13.38
N ILE A 43 -1.64 9.18 -13.69
CA ILE A 43 -2.96 8.65 -14.05
C ILE A 43 -2.91 8.11 -15.48
N ARG A 44 -3.01 6.78 -15.61
CA ARG A 44 -2.95 6.06 -16.89
C ARG A 44 -3.92 4.87 -16.91
N ASP A 45 -4.19 4.35 -18.10
CA ASP A 45 -4.93 3.11 -18.23
C ASP A 45 -4.03 1.93 -17.82
N LEU A 46 -4.64 0.97 -17.10
CA LEU A 46 -3.94 -0.22 -16.65
C LEU A 46 -3.81 -1.22 -17.81
N GLU A 47 -2.68 -1.88 -17.83
CA GLU A 47 -2.38 -3.00 -18.75
C GLU A 47 -2.71 -4.32 -18.05
N THR A 48 -2.73 -5.41 -18.81
CA THR A 48 -3.03 -6.76 -18.29
C THR A 48 -2.06 -7.19 -17.18
N GLU A 49 -0.82 -6.73 -17.25
CA GLU A 49 0.24 -7.04 -16.27
C GLU A 49 0.38 -6.00 -15.17
N SER A 50 -0.46 -4.97 -15.15
CA SER A 50 -0.43 -3.97 -14.08
C SER A 50 -0.76 -4.59 -12.72
N PRO A 51 -0.11 -4.14 -11.64
CA PRO A 51 -0.47 -4.55 -10.28
C PRO A 51 -1.94 -4.28 -9.97
N THR A 52 -2.51 -5.12 -9.14
CA THR A 52 -3.89 -4.95 -8.68
C THR A 52 -4.03 -5.32 -7.21
N LEU A 53 -5.11 -4.85 -6.59
CA LEU A 53 -5.59 -5.29 -5.29
C LEU A 53 -6.89 -6.06 -5.50
N THR A 54 -6.94 -7.28 -5.01
CA THR A 54 -8.05 -8.22 -5.22
C THR A 54 -8.56 -8.79 -3.90
N PHE A 55 -9.53 -9.69 -3.99
CA PHE A 55 -10.13 -10.34 -2.83
C PHE A 55 -9.11 -11.09 -1.97
N ASN A 56 -9.30 -11.03 -0.65
CA ASN A 56 -8.53 -11.81 0.28
C ASN A 56 -8.65 -13.32 -0.05
N ASN A 57 -7.56 -14.07 0.09
CA ASN A 57 -7.54 -15.51 -0.19
C ASN A 57 -8.59 -16.30 0.59
N ILE A 58 -8.93 -15.84 1.80
CA ILE A 58 -9.95 -16.50 2.64
C ILE A 58 -11.38 -16.18 2.23
N GLY A 59 -11.59 -15.34 1.20
CA GLY A 59 -12.91 -15.00 0.67
C GLY A 59 -13.83 -14.22 1.62
N ARG A 60 -13.28 -13.62 2.67
CA ARG A 60 -14.03 -12.84 3.66
C ARG A 60 -13.26 -11.64 4.18
N HIS A 61 -13.96 -10.73 4.85
CA HIS A 61 -13.40 -9.60 5.57
C HIS A 61 -12.47 -10.08 6.70
N VAL A 62 -11.31 -9.43 6.83
CA VAL A 62 -10.35 -9.63 7.91
C VAL A 62 -10.25 -8.33 8.70
N SER A 63 -10.34 -8.44 10.03
CA SER A 63 -10.10 -7.32 10.95
C SER A 63 -9.23 -7.85 12.10
N GLN A 64 -7.99 -7.37 12.15
CA GLN A 64 -7.01 -7.78 13.16
C GLN A 64 -5.84 -6.80 13.25
N ILE A 65 -4.96 -6.98 14.22
CA ILE A 65 -3.65 -6.32 14.26
C ILE A 65 -2.63 -7.24 13.60
N VAL A 66 -1.77 -6.66 12.78
CA VAL A 66 -0.65 -7.35 12.12
C VAL A 66 0.62 -6.55 12.30
N ASP A 67 1.76 -7.22 12.20
CA ASP A 67 3.06 -6.57 12.16
C ASP A 67 3.47 -6.32 10.70
N THR A 68 3.97 -5.11 10.45
CA THR A 68 4.54 -4.72 9.16
C THR A 68 5.95 -4.19 9.35
N ARG A 69 6.82 -4.48 8.40
CA ARG A 69 8.20 -4.01 8.36
C ARG A 69 8.37 -2.96 7.28
N ILE A 70 9.13 -1.92 7.58
CA ILE A 70 9.61 -0.96 6.59
C ILE A 70 10.66 -1.65 5.70
N VAL A 71 10.44 -1.64 4.39
CA VAL A 71 11.36 -2.21 3.39
C VAL A 71 12.20 -1.12 2.76
N SER A 72 11.55 0.03 2.49
CA SER A 72 12.19 1.19 1.88
C SER A 72 11.59 2.46 2.47
N ASN A 73 12.43 3.42 2.83
CA ASN A 73 12.03 4.76 3.27
C ASN A 73 12.22 5.82 2.17
N LYS A 74 12.18 5.39 0.91
CA LYS A 74 12.27 6.26 -0.27
C LYS A 74 11.19 7.35 -0.29
N SER A 75 10.01 7.03 0.20
CA SER A 75 8.88 7.96 0.26
C SER A 75 9.09 9.01 1.36
N PRO A 76 8.81 10.30 1.08
CA PRO A 76 8.76 11.33 2.11
C PRO A 76 7.81 11.01 3.28
N TRP A 77 6.77 10.20 3.04
CA TRP A 77 5.87 9.70 4.08
C TRP A 77 6.56 8.80 5.12
N LEU A 78 7.74 8.30 4.81
CA LEU A 78 8.52 7.37 5.63
C LEU A 78 9.87 7.95 6.05
N SER A 79 10.02 9.29 6.03
CA SER A 79 11.28 9.99 6.35
C SER A 79 11.75 9.81 7.79
N GLU A 80 10.82 9.53 8.71
CA GLU A 80 11.11 9.39 10.16
C GLU A 80 11.30 7.92 10.59
N VAL A 81 11.30 6.98 9.66
CA VAL A 81 11.45 5.55 9.95
C VAL A 81 12.60 4.95 9.13
N GLU A 82 13.19 3.87 9.66
CA GLU A 82 14.31 3.19 9.02
C GLU A 82 13.89 1.84 8.43
N PRO A 83 14.51 1.42 7.29
CA PRO A 83 14.34 0.07 6.79
C PRO A 83 14.66 -0.97 7.88
N GLY A 84 13.72 -1.87 8.12
CA GLY A 84 13.80 -2.86 9.19
C GLY A 84 12.91 -2.56 10.40
N ASP A 85 12.45 -1.32 10.58
CA ASP A 85 11.51 -0.97 11.64
C ASP A 85 10.22 -1.76 11.51
N ILE A 86 9.68 -2.23 12.64
CA ILE A 86 8.46 -3.04 12.71
C ILE A 86 7.39 -2.26 13.46
N HIS A 87 6.20 -2.22 12.87
CA HIS A 87 5.04 -1.53 13.43
C HIS A 87 3.83 -2.46 13.50
N ALA A 88 3.21 -2.53 14.67
CA ALA A 88 1.90 -3.18 14.83
C ALA A 88 0.81 -2.24 14.33
N VAL A 89 0.02 -2.68 13.34
CA VAL A 89 -0.98 -1.85 12.67
C VAL A 89 -2.29 -2.61 12.47
N ALA A 90 -3.41 -1.88 12.46
CA ALA A 90 -4.72 -2.47 12.23
C ALA A 90 -4.96 -2.73 10.74
N VAL A 91 -5.55 -3.88 10.42
CA VAL A 91 -6.13 -4.18 9.10
C VAL A 91 -7.64 -4.35 9.21
N SER A 92 -8.38 -3.90 8.21
CA SER A 92 -9.83 -4.06 8.13
C SER A 92 -10.27 -3.98 6.67
N HIS A 93 -10.30 -5.12 5.96
CA HIS A 93 -10.65 -5.16 4.54
C HIS A 93 -11.08 -6.56 4.06
N GLY A 94 -11.91 -6.61 3.03
CA GLY A 94 -12.30 -7.81 2.27
C GLY A 94 -11.48 -7.99 0.98
N GLU A 95 -10.94 -6.89 0.45
CA GLU A 95 -10.13 -6.80 -0.76
C GLU A 95 -8.85 -6.04 -0.47
N GLY A 96 -7.75 -6.73 -0.28
CA GLY A 96 -6.47 -6.09 0.04
C GLY A 96 -5.26 -6.89 -0.42
N ARG A 97 -5.51 -7.99 -1.12
CA ARG A 97 -4.49 -8.88 -1.65
C ARG A 97 -3.76 -8.21 -2.80
N PHE A 98 -2.51 -7.85 -2.60
CA PHE A 98 -1.64 -7.37 -3.67
C PHE A 98 -1.27 -8.52 -4.62
N TYR A 99 -1.46 -8.29 -5.90
CA TYR A 99 -1.14 -9.22 -6.97
C TYR A 99 -0.48 -8.49 -8.13
N ALA A 100 0.61 -9.04 -8.63
CA ALA A 100 1.28 -8.62 -9.86
C ALA A 100 2.09 -9.80 -10.44
N PRO A 101 2.45 -9.79 -11.74
CA PRO A 101 3.43 -10.71 -12.29
C PRO A 101 4.78 -10.63 -11.56
N GLU A 102 5.47 -11.76 -11.49
CA GLU A 102 6.74 -11.85 -10.76
C GLU A 102 7.81 -10.88 -11.29
N SER A 103 7.85 -10.64 -12.58
CA SER A 103 8.74 -9.66 -13.21
C SER A 103 8.51 -8.25 -12.66
N VAL A 104 7.23 -7.86 -12.55
CA VAL A 104 6.83 -6.55 -12.01
C VAL A 104 7.18 -6.44 -10.53
N ILE A 105 6.92 -7.48 -9.74
CA ILE A 105 7.28 -7.50 -8.32
C ILE A 105 8.79 -7.33 -8.12
N LYS A 106 9.61 -8.06 -8.88
CA LYS A 106 11.08 -7.93 -8.83
C LYS A 106 11.55 -6.51 -9.16
N GLU A 107 10.88 -5.89 -10.11
CA GLU A 107 11.19 -4.50 -10.50
C GLU A 107 10.80 -3.50 -9.40
N LEU A 108 9.65 -3.69 -8.75
CA LEU A 108 9.24 -2.86 -7.61
C LEU A 108 10.25 -2.94 -6.46
N PHE A 109 10.74 -4.13 -6.12
CA PHE A 109 11.79 -4.29 -5.11
C PHE A 109 13.10 -3.62 -5.54
N LYS A 110 13.54 -3.86 -6.76
CA LYS A 110 14.78 -3.25 -7.31
C LYS A 110 14.75 -1.73 -7.28
N ASN A 111 13.60 -1.14 -7.57
CA ASN A 111 13.40 0.31 -7.61
C ASN A 111 13.15 0.93 -6.23
N GLY A 112 13.07 0.12 -5.15
CA GLY A 112 12.75 0.58 -3.80
C GLY A 112 11.30 1.07 -3.67
N GLN A 113 10.40 0.58 -4.53
CA GLN A 113 8.98 0.95 -4.53
C GLN A 113 8.14 0.08 -3.60
N VAL A 114 8.65 -1.06 -3.13
CA VAL A 114 8.02 -1.80 -2.02
C VAL A 114 8.36 -1.08 -0.73
N ALA A 115 7.37 -0.45 -0.12
CA ALA A 115 7.54 0.36 1.08
C ALA A 115 7.45 -0.49 2.35
N THR A 116 6.45 -1.37 2.42
CA THR A 116 6.13 -2.17 3.61
C THR A 116 5.76 -3.60 3.25
N GLN A 117 6.08 -4.53 4.16
CA GLN A 117 5.73 -5.94 4.06
C GLN A 117 5.11 -6.45 5.36
N TYR A 118 4.17 -7.38 5.26
CA TYR A 118 3.69 -8.17 6.40
C TYR A 118 4.80 -9.08 6.91
N VAL A 119 4.94 -9.19 8.22
CA VAL A 119 5.97 -10.02 8.87
C VAL A 119 5.38 -10.93 9.94
N ASP A 120 6.10 -12.02 10.21
CA ASP A 120 5.84 -12.89 11.35
C ASP A 120 6.36 -12.28 12.66
N PRO A 121 6.14 -12.92 13.83
CA PRO A 121 6.64 -12.43 15.12
C PRO A 121 8.16 -12.31 15.23
N GLN A 122 8.91 -12.90 14.30
CA GLN A 122 10.35 -12.81 14.20
C GLN A 122 10.80 -11.65 13.28
N GLY A 123 9.85 -10.92 12.68
CA GLY A 123 10.12 -9.82 11.77
C GLY A 123 10.49 -10.26 10.35
N VAL A 124 10.23 -11.51 10.00
CA VAL A 124 10.52 -12.08 8.68
C VAL A 124 9.29 -11.93 7.76
N PRO A 125 9.44 -11.41 6.53
CA PRO A 125 8.33 -11.36 5.57
C PRO A 125 7.74 -12.74 5.32
N THR A 126 6.42 -12.86 5.46
CA THR A 126 5.76 -14.15 5.40
C THR A 126 4.52 -14.16 4.52
N MET A 127 4.27 -15.32 3.90
CA MET A 127 3.04 -15.62 3.17
C MET A 127 1.99 -16.34 4.04
N GLU A 128 2.34 -16.65 5.29
CA GLU A 128 1.51 -17.47 6.16
C GLU A 128 0.42 -16.65 6.89
N MET A 129 -0.76 -17.24 6.99
CA MET A 129 -1.81 -16.80 7.88
C MET A 129 -1.44 -17.11 9.36
N PRO A 130 -1.78 -16.25 10.34
CA PRO A 130 -2.58 -15.01 10.20
C PRO A 130 -1.75 -13.76 9.92
N TYR A 131 -0.43 -13.86 9.79
CA TYR A 131 0.48 -12.72 9.69
C TYR A 131 0.33 -11.97 8.37
N ASN A 132 0.10 -12.67 7.25
CA ASN A 132 -0.28 -12.10 5.96
C ASN A 132 -1.80 -12.32 5.75
N PRO A 133 -2.63 -11.38 6.21
CA PRO A 133 -4.07 -11.62 6.40
C PRO A 133 -4.87 -11.72 5.10
N ASN A 134 -4.32 -11.27 4.00
CA ASN A 134 -4.99 -11.20 2.71
C ASN A 134 -4.36 -12.10 1.64
N GLY A 135 -3.18 -12.69 1.92
CA GLY A 135 -2.43 -13.50 0.97
C GLY A 135 -1.70 -12.67 -0.09
N SER A 136 -1.33 -11.42 0.23
CA SER A 136 -0.54 -10.56 -0.66
C SER A 136 0.76 -11.22 -1.10
N LEU A 137 1.03 -11.20 -2.39
CA LEU A 137 2.26 -11.78 -2.94
C LEU A 137 3.50 -11.09 -2.35
N TYR A 138 4.51 -11.89 -2.04
CA TYR A 138 5.77 -11.45 -1.41
C TYR A 138 5.55 -10.63 -0.13
N ALA A 139 4.42 -10.87 0.55
CA ALA A 139 4.00 -10.16 1.76
C ALA A 139 3.86 -8.63 1.57
N ILE A 140 3.72 -8.14 0.35
CA ILE A 140 3.63 -6.70 0.06
C ILE A 140 2.37 -6.12 0.70
N GLU A 141 2.56 -5.14 1.61
CA GLU A 141 1.50 -4.40 2.27
C GLU A 141 1.29 -3.03 1.64
N GLY A 142 2.37 -2.37 1.23
CA GLY A 142 2.32 -1.05 0.63
C GLY A 142 3.42 -0.82 -0.40
N ILE A 143 3.11 0.03 -1.38
CA ILE A 143 4.02 0.41 -2.46
C ILE A 143 4.00 1.92 -2.70
N THR A 144 5.05 2.42 -3.35
CA THR A 144 5.17 3.82 -3.75
C THR A 144 5.24 4.00 -5.27
N SER A 145 5.03 5.24 -5.72
CA SER A 145 5.44 5.69 -7.06
C SER A 145 6.97 5.67 -7.20
N PRO A 146 7.51 5.78 -8.45
CA PRO A 146 8.95 5.75 -8.67
C PRO A 146 9.72 6.85 -7.92
N ASP A 147 9.13 8.01 -7.70
CA ASP A 147 9.68 9.13 -6.95
C ASP A 147 9.36 9.10 -5.45
N GLY A 148 8.49 8.16 -5.00
CA GLY A 148 8.06 8.02 -3.61
C GLY A 148 6.97 8.98 -3.17
N ARG A 149 6.50 9.90 -4.00
CA ARG A 149 5.52 10.93 -3.61
C ARG A 149 4.11 10.39 -3.42
N VAL A 150 3.75 9.37 -4.17
CA VAL A 150 2.50 8.63 -3.99
C VAL A 150 2.80 7.38 -3.20
N PHE A 151 2.12 7.21 -2.08
CA PHE A 151 2.25 6.04 -1.23
C PHE A 151 0.89 5.39 -1.00
N GLY A 152 0.79 4.10 -1.16
CA GLY A 152 -0.40 3.32 -0.90
C GLY A 152 -0.13 2.15 0.02
N LYS A 153 -1.01 1.94 1.00
CA LYS A 153 -0.91 0.85 1.97
C LYS A 153 -2.29 0.34 2.39
N MET A 154 -2.35 -0.92 2.82
CA MET A 154 -3.62 -1.52 3.26
C MET A 154 -3.92 -1.30 4.73
N CYS A 155 -2.89 -1.22 5.57
CA CYS A 155 -3.04 -1.08 7.00
C CYS A 155 -3.34 0.35 7.43
N HIS A 156 -4.11 0.48 8.52
CA HIS A 156 -4.61 1.71 9.08
C HIS A 156 -3.72 2.23 10.22
N SER A 157 -2.63 2.91 9.89
CA SER A 157 -1.76 3.55 10.90
C SER A 157 -2.45 4.70 11.65
N GLU A 158 -3.45 5.32 11.03
CA GLU A 158 -4.23 6.42 11.61
C GLU A 158 -5.17 5.97 12.74
N ARG A 159 -5.37 4.66 12.91
CA ARG A 159 -6.20 4.10 13.98
C ARG A 159 -5.44 3.87 15.29
N PHE A 160 -4.18 4.26 15.35
CA PHE A 160 -3.36 4.16 16.54
C PHE A 160 -3.46 5.44 17.38
N VAL A 161 -3.84 5.31 18.66
CA VAL A 161 -3.78 6.37 19.67
C VAL A 161 -3.08 5.79 20.89
N ASP A 162 -2.30 6.59 21.60
CA ASP A 162 -1.58 6.16 22.81
C ASP A 162 -2.48 5.36 23.77
N GLY A 163 -2.14 4.07 23.92
CA GLY A 163 -2.86 3.14 24.79
C GLY A 163 -4.19 2.59 24.27
N CYS A 164 -4.62 2.95 23.05
CA CYS A 164 -5.86 2.43 22.47
C CYS A 164 -5.82 2.33 20.96
N LEU A 165 -6.32 1.23 20.42
CA LEU A 165 -6.63 1.11 19.01
C LEU A 165 -8.04 1.70 18.79
N LEU A 166 -8.16 2.76 18.00
CA LEU A 166 -9.47 3.27 17.62
C LEU A 166 -10.18 2.25 16.71
N TYR A 167 -11.07 1.48 17.32
CA TYR A 167 -11.99 0.61 16.59
C TYR A 167 -13.14 1.48 16.08
N THR A 168 -13.03 1.97 14.86
CA THR A 168 -14.22 2.49 14.17
C THR A 168 -14.94 1.31 13.54
N SER A 169 -16.20 1.14 13.90
CA SER A 169 -17.10 0.16 13.31
C SER A 169 -17.04 0.23 11.79
N PRO A 170 -17.03 -0.89 11.07
CA PRO A 170 -17.17 -0.87 9.63
C PRO A 170 -18.53 -0.30 9.26
N SER A 171 -18.52 0.75 8.47
CA SER A 171 -19.70 1.24 7.76
C SER A 171 -20.02 0.33 6.61
#